data_ea4b51686a9f5d082f3743ed89a891ad
#
_entry.id   ea4b51686a9f5d082f3743ed89a891ad
#
_cell.length_a   1.000
_cell.length_b   1.000
_cell.length_c   1.000
_cell.angle_alpha   90.00
_cell.angle_beta   90.00
_cell.angle_gamma   90.00
#
_symmetry.space_group_name_H-M   'P 1'
#
loop_
_entity.id
_entity.type
_entity.pdbx_description
1 polymer ?
#
loop_
_entity_poly.entity_id
_entity_poly.type
_entity_poly.pdbx_seq_one_letter_code
_entity_poly.pdbx_strand_id
1 'polypeptide(L)'
;LRGGVDPGSQSLNVTGSIRDFAPFRRRDIMAVISGSLAVQGTPVNPSVTGTVSVDKGMLALEALESQPSFEELKLEDGPKERLIALLGREQAQEESRSRNAGAGGLGSLNVRFHMPPRFVVTGYGLDSVWGADMNIGGSLTSPSISGRVKASRGTLELLNRKFKMAKGEVSFAGGTDPILDISMTTHAQDIDAFVNVGGTPSKIDFSLSS
;
A
#
# COMPACT_ATOMS: atom_id res chain seq x y z
N LEU A 1 -16.64 15.65 -9.89
CA LEU A 1 -17.42 14.45 -10.18
C LEU A 1 -18.35 14.74 -11.35
N ARG A 2 -18.26 13.96 -12.40
CA ARG A 2 -19.25 13.90 -13.48
C ARG A 2 -19.58 12.44 -13.72
N GLY A 3 -20.84 12.09 -13.83
CA GLY A 3 -21.25 10.73 -14.14
C GLY A 3 -22.76 10.60 -14.23
N GLY A 4 -23.23 9.60 -14.95
CA GLY A 4 -24.60 9.18 -15.07
C GLY A 4 -24.74 7.69 -14.78
N VAL A 5 -25.84 7.32 -14.17
CA VAL A 5 -26.31 5.94 -14.07
C VAL A 5 -27.56 5.88 -14.95
N ASP A 6 -27.53 5.04 -15.96
CA ASP A 6 -28.72 4.77 -16.76
C ASP A 6 -29.47 3.57 -16.16
N PRO A 7 -30.64 3.80 -15.55
CA PRO A 7 -31.41 2.71 -14.93
C PRO A 7 -31.91 1.65 -15.92
N GLY A 8 -32.03 2.04 -17.20
CA GLY A 8 -32.55 1.14 -18.25
C GLY A 8 -31.49 0.15 -18.77
N SER A 9 -30.23 0.55 -18.82
CA SER A 9 -29.13 -0.29 -19.32
C SER A 9 -28.24 -0.85 -18.21
N GLN A 10 -28.50 -0.53 -16.94
CA GLN A 10 -27.65 -0.86 -15.78
C GLN A 10 -26.17 -0.53 -15.98
N SER A 11 -25.88 0.52 -16.78
CA SER A 11 -24.52 0.95 -17.07
C SER A 11 -24.06 2.03 -16.10
N LEU A 12 -22.82 1.88 -15.63
CA LEU A 12 -22.09 2.86 -14.84
C LEU A 12 -21.10 3.60 -15.73
N ASN A 13 -21.09 4.92 -15.63
CA ASN A 13 -20.05 5.75 -16.23
C ASN A 13 -19.81 6.94 -15.30
N VAL A 14 -18.86 6.79 -14.39
CA VAL A 14 -18.54 7.80 -13.39
C VAL A 14 -17.06 8.18 -13.56
N THR A 15 -16.79 9.46 -13.72
CA THR A 15 -15.42 9.98 -13.75
C THR A 15 -15.24 10.98 -12.62
N GLY A 16 -14.18 10.82 -11.85
CA GLY A 16 -13.81 11.71 -10.77
C GLY A 16 -12.36 12.17 -10.91
N SER A 17 -12.09 13.41 -10.59
CA SER A 17 -10.74 13.92 -10.40
C SER A 17 -10.59 14.54 -9.03
N ILE A 18 -9.44 14.33 -8.42
CA ILE A 18 -9.03 14.94 -7.15
C ILE A 18 -7.73 15.69 -7.39
N ARG A 19 -7.57 16.79 -6.68
CA ARG A 19 -6.36 17.60 -6.76
C ARG A 19 -6.03 18.10 -5.36
N ASP A 20 -4.77 17.96 -4.96
CA ASP A 20 -4.25 18.37 -3.65
C ASP A 20 -5.08 17.85 -2.46
N PHE A 21 -5.60 16.63 -2.60
CA PHE A 21 -6.39 16.02 -1.53
C PHE A 21 -5.47 15.38 -0.50
N ALA A 22 -5.68 15.71 0.77
CA ALA A 22 -4.90 15.18 1.89
C ALA A 22 -5.77 14.23 2.74
N PRO A 23 -5.86 12.94 2.37
CA PRO A 23 -6.68 11.96 3.09
C PRO A 23 -6.15 11.67 4.49
N PHE A 24 -4.84 11.80 4.67
CA PHE A 24 -4.17 11.53 5.93
C PHE A 24 -3.45 12.79 6.42
N ARG A 25 -3.82 13.27 7.61
CA ARG A 25 -3.18 14.37 8.33
C ARG A 25 -2.93 13.93 9.77
N ARG A 26 -2.27 12.79 9.91
CA ARG A 26 -1.88 12.24 11.21
C ARG A 26 -0.40 12.58 11.48
N ARG A 27 0.05 12.38 12.73
CA ARG A 27 1.46 12.62 13.10
C ARG A 27 2.41 11.59 12.50
N ASP A 28 1.90 10.38 12.26
CA ASP A 28 2.62 9.23 11.71
C ASP A 28 2.63 9.21 10.19
N ILE A 29 1.57 9.70 9.55
CA ILE A 29 1.46 9.71 8.10
C ILE A 29 0.78 10.98 7.60
N MET A 30 1.38 11.58 6.60
CA MET A 30 0.81 12.68 5.83
C MET A 30 1.03 12.39 4.34
N ALA A 31 -0.01 12.53 3.55
CA ALA A 31 0.10 12.42 2.10
C ALA A 31 -0.84 13.42 1.41
N VAL A 32 -0.35 14.01 0.35
CA VAL A 32 -1.15 14.83 -0.58
C VAL A 32 -1.21 14.08 -1.89
N ILE A 33 -2.42 13.80 -2.35
CA ILE A 33 -2.68 13.01 -3.55
C ILE A 33 -3.47 13.80 -4.59
N SER A 34 -3.16 13.55 -5.83
CA SER A 34 -3.90 14.03 -7.00
C SER A 34 -4.17 12.86 -7.95
N GLY A 35 -5.18 12.96 -8.79
CA GLY A 35 -5.45 11.91 -9.74
C GLY A 35 -6.80 12.01 -10.42
N SER A 36 -7.04 11.09 -11.31
CA SER A 36 -8.32 10.90 -11.98
C SER A 36 -8.62 9.41 -12.08
N LEU A 37 -9.86 9.07 -11.75
CA LEU A 37 -10.37 7.71 -11.82
C LEU A 37 -11.67 7.70 -12.63
N ALA A 38 -11.82 6.70 -13.46
CA ALA A 38 -13.06 6.41 -14.19
C ALA A 38 -13.54 5.00 -13.80
N VAL A 39 -14.82 4.90 -13.51
CA VAL A 39 -15.52 3.64 -13.25
C VAL A 39 -16.54 3.45 -14.37
N GLN A 40 -16.40 2.38 -15.14
CA GLN A 40 -17.26 2.06 -16.28
C GLN A 40 -17.73 0.62 -16.20
N GLY A 41 -18.80 0.27 -16.92
CA GLY A 41 -19.32 -1.09 -16.99
C GLY A 41 -20.65 -1.26 -16.25
N THR A 42 -20.85 -2.39 -15.63
CA THR A 42 -22.07 -2.68 -14.86
C THR A 42 -21.77 -2.73 -13.37
N PRO A 43 -22.78 -2.58 -12.47
CA PRO A 43 -22.58 -2.72 -11.03
C PRO A 43 -21.99 -4.08 -10.61
N VAL A 44 -22.22 -5.13 -11.41
CA VAL A 44 -21.72 -6.47 -11.16
C VAL A 44 -20.30 -6.67 -11.71
N ASN A 45 -19.93 -5.94 -12.77
CA ASN A 45 -18.61 -6.05 -13.40
C ASN A 45 -18.08 -4.66 -13.79
N PRO A 46 -17.71 -3.84 -12.80
CA PRO A 46 -17.17 -2.52 -13.05
C PRO A 46 -15.70 -2.59 -13.49
N SER A 47 -15.31 -1.69 -14.36
CA SER A 47 -13.92 -1.44 -14.75
C SER A 47 -13.44 -0.13 -14.15
N VAL A 48 -12.40 -0.20 -13.31
CA VAL A 48 -11.79 0.98 -12.69
C VAL A 48 -10.47 1.26 -13.39
N THR A 49 -10.39 2.43 -13.99
CA THR A 49 -9.18 2.88 -14.71
C THR A 49 -8.77 4.28 -14.25
N GLY A 50 -7.49 4.60 -14.38
CA GLY A 50 -7.04 5.95 -14.11
C GLY A 50 -5.60 6.08 -13.62
N THR A 51 -5.32 7.24 -13.02
CA THR A 51 -4.01 7.58 -12.49
C THR A 51 -4.14 8.20 -11.11
N VAL A 52 -3.25 7.82 -10.20
CA VAL A 52 -3.11 8.40 -8.87
C VAL A 52 -1.67 8.82 -8.68
N SER A 53 -1.45 10.04 -8.22
CA SER A 53 -0.14 10.58 -7.87
C SER A 53 -0.11 10.97 -6.40
N VAL A 54 0.97 10.60 -5.70
CA VAL A 54 1.29 11.14 -4.38
C VAL A 54 2.23 12.32 -4.57
N ASP A 55 1.72 13.52 -4.55
CA ASP A 55 2.50 14.72 -4.88
C ASP A 55 3.59 15.01 -3.84
N LYS A 56 3.31 14.73 -2.57
CA LYS A 56 4.24 14.78 -1.43
C LYS A 56 3.69 13.99 -0.25
N GLY A 57 4.57 13.54 0.62
CA GLY A 57 4.16 12.85 1.84
C GLY A 57 5.29 12.59 2.80
N MET A 58 4.90 12.15 3.99
CA MET A 58 5.81 11.78 5.07
C MET A 58 5.23 10.59 5.83
N LEU A 59 6.11 9.68 6.23
CA LEU A 59 5.83 8.55 7.10
C LEU A 59 6.84 8.55 8.25
N ALA A 60 6.36 8.64 9.49
CA ALA A 60 7.15 8.53 10.70
C ALA A 60 6.95 7.13 11.31
N LEU A 61 7.95 6.26 11.19
CA LEU A 61 7.86 4.85 11.60
C LEU A 61 7.62 4.68 13.10
N GLU A 62 8.24 5.51 13.93
CA GLU A 62 8.10 5.48 15.39
C GLU A 62 6.66 5.74 15.86
N ALA A 63 5.93 6.55 15.12
CA ALA A 63 4.55 6.86 15.45
C ALA A 63 3.55 5.75 15.05
N LEU A 64 3.96 4.77 14.23
CA LEU A 64 3.14 3.61 13.88
C LEU A 64 3.00 2.64 15.06
N GLU A 65 4.04 2.49 15.87
CA GLU A 65 4.00 1.63 17.07
C GLU A 65 3.17 2.23 18.22
N SER A 66 3.00 3.55 18.20
CA SER A 66 2.20 4.27 19.22
C SER A 66 0.69 4.17 18.98
N GLN A 67 0.24 3.35 18.05
CA GLN A 67 -1.20 3.07 17.93
C GLN A 67 -1.61 2.27 19.16
N PRO A 68 -2.60 2.73 19.95
CA PRO A 68 -3.16 1.89 21.00
C PRO A 68 -3.63 0.61 20.30
N SER A 69 -3.06 -0.53 20.70
CA SER A 69 -3.65 -1.81 20.35
C SER A 69 -5.13 -1.67 20.71
N PHE A 70 -6.01 -1.93 19.75
CA PHE A 70 -7.44 -1.95 20.05
C PHE A 70 -7.58 -2.92 21.22
N GLU A 71 -7.82 -2.36 22.40
CA GLU A 71 -8.18 -3.13 23.56
C GLU A 71 -9.42 -3.91 23.10
N GLU A 72 -9.27 -5.22 23.05
CA GLU A 72 -10.35 -6.12 22.70
C GLU A 72 -11.51 -5.73 23.60
N LEU A 73 -12.50 -5.03 23.04
CA LEU A 73 -13.72 -4.72 23.74
C LEU A 73 -14.26 -6.07 24.24
N LYS A 74 -14.02 -6.38 25.51
CA LYS A 74 -14.71 -7.45 26.20
C LYS A 74 -16.18 -7.06 26.20
N LEU A 75 -16.86 -7.48 25.15
CA LEU A 75 -18.31 -7.52 25.12
C LEU A 75 -18.72 -8.48 26.20
N GLU A 76 -19.13 -7.92 27.34
CA GLU A 76 -19.84 -8.68 28.36
C GLU A 76 -21.01 -9.42 27.71
N ASP A 77 -21.18 -10.65 28.12
CA ASP A 77 -22.09 -11.69 27.64
C ASP A 77 -23.47 -11.19 27.19
N GLY A 78 -23.55 -10.86 25.92
CA GLY A 78 -24.80 -10.70 25.16
C GLY A 78 -24.66 -11.42 23.82
N PRO A 79 -25.67 -11.77 23.12
CA PRO A 79 -25.82 -12.97 22.26
C PRO A 79 -24.76 -13.07 21.15
N LYS A 80 -23.52 -13.45 21.54
CA LYS A 80 -22.40 -13.76 20.61
C LYS A 80 -22.81 -14.81 19.58
N GLU A 81 -23.62 -15.78 20.00
CA GLU A 81 -24.10 -16.87 19.13
C GLU A 81 -24.99 -16.39 17.98
N ARG A 82 -25.81 -15.35 18.20
CA ARG A 82 -26.62 -14.74 17.14
C ARG A 82 -25.81 -13.93 16.16
N LEU A 83 -24.79 -13.20 16.64
CA LEU A 83 -23.91 -12.40 15.79
C LEU A 83 -23.01 -13.30 14.93
N ILE A 84 -22.45 -14.36 15.53
CA ILE A 84 -21.63 -15.36 14.82
C ILE A 84 -22.49 -16.11 13.78
N ALA A 85 -23.75 -16.42 14.10
CA ALA A 85 -24.66 -17.06 13.15
C ALA A 85 -25.06 -16.13 11.99
N LEU A 86 -25.19 -14.84 12.23
CA LEU A 86 -25.45 -13.83 11.18
C LEU A 86 -24.22 -13.61 10.29
N LEU A 87 -23.05 -13.37 10.90
CA LEU A 87 -21.79 -13.18 10.16
C LEU A 87 -21.36 -14.43 9.41
N GLY A 88 -21.55 -15.61 10.00
CA GLY A 88 -21.27 -16.88 9.33
C GLY A 88 -22.20 -17.16 8.14
N ARG A 89 -23.45 -16.68 8.16
CA ARG A 89 -24.37 -16.78 7.01
C ARG A 89 -23.99 -15.80 5.90
N GLU A 90 -23.58 -14.59 6.24
CA GLU A 90 -23.11 -13.61 5.24
C GLU A 90 -21.81 -14.09 4.57
N GLN A 91 -20.84 -14.57 5.35
CA GLN A 91 -19.60 -15.15 4.82
C GLN A 91 -19.86 -16.38 3.95
N ALA A 92 -20.73 -17.30 4.37
CA ALA A 92 -21.09 -18.46 3.56
C ALA A 92 -21.85 -18.08 2.28
N GLN A 93 -22.64 -17.00 2.29
CA GLN A 93 -23.31 -16.49 1.10
C GLN A 93 -22.32 -15.77 0.17
N GLU A 94 -21.35 -15.03 0.70
CA GLU A 94 -20.30 -14.40 -0.09
C GLU A 94 -19.36 -15.44 -0.72
N GLU A 95 -18.97 -16.48 0.01
CA GLU A 95 -18.20 -17.60 -0.54
C GLU A 95 -18.97 -18.37 -1.62
N SER A 96 -20.29 -18.54 -1.46
CA SER A 96 -21.13 -19.21 -2.44
C SER A 96 -21.34 -18.35 -3.69
N ARG A 97 -21.44 -17.02 -3.54
CA ARG A 97 -21.47 -16.07 -4.66
C ARG A 97 -20.13 -16.01 -5.39
N SER A 98 -19.02 -16.08 -4.65
CA SER A 98 -17.66 -16.09 -5.21
C SER A 98 -17.37 -17.38 -5.99
N ARG A 99 -17.90 -18.52 -5.59
CA ARG A 99 -17.78 -19.81 -6.32
C ARG A 99 -18.64 -19.88 -7.59
N ASN A 100 -19.76 -19.16 -7.62
CA ASN A 100 -20.65 -19.09 -8.80
C ASN A 100 -20.29 -17.97 -9.78
N ALA A 101 -19.49 -16.99 -9.36
CA ALA A 101 -18.80 -16.08 -10.29
C ALA A 101 -17.65 -16.88 -10.92
N GLY A 102 -17.87 -17.37 -12.14
CA GLY A 102 -16.87 -18.14 -12.89
C GLY A 102 -15.48 -17.48 -12.83
N ALA A 103 -14.44 -18.22 -13.15
CA ALA A 103 -13.00 -17.99 -12.94
C ALA A 103 -12.40 -16.62 -13.39
N GLY A 104 -13.21 -15.60 -13.62
CA GLY A 104 -12.85 -14.20 -13.78
C GLY A 104 -13.34 -13.41 -12.58
N GLY A 105 -12.43 -12.87 -11.77
CA GLY A 105 -12.78 -12.06 -10.60
C GLY A 105 -13.70 -10.88 -10.94
N LEU A 106 -14.50 -10.43 -9.97
CA LEU A 106 -15.44 -9.33 -10.14
C LEU A 106 -14.71 -8.04 -10.54
N GLY A 107 -15.10 -7.46 -11.67
CA GLY A 107 -14.58 -6.20 -12.18
C GLY A 107 -13.12 -6.26 -12.64
N SER A 108 -12.62 -5.16 -13.14
CA SER A 108 -11.23 -5.00 -13.57
C SER A 108 -10.60 -3.75 -13.00
N LEU A 109 -9.29 -3.81 -12.73
CA LEU A 109 -8.46 -2.70 -12.30
C LEU A 109 -7.39 -2.40 -13.32
N ASN A 110 -7.19 -1.13 -13.61
CA ASN A 110 -6.04 -0.64 -14.36
C ASN A 110 -5.72 0.78 -13.91
N VAL A 111 -5.02 0.89 -12.80
CA VAL A 111 -4.67 2.17 -12.17
C VAL A 111 -3.15 2.32 -12.16
N ARG A 112 -2.67 3.40 -12.75
CA ARG A 112 -1.26 3.80 -12.64
C ARG A 112 -1.06 4.63 -11.39
N PHE A 113 -0.08 4.24 -10.59
CA PHE A 113 0.34 4.95 -9.40
C PHE A 113 1.73 5.55 -9.63
N HIS A 114 1.85 6.85 -9.39
CA HIS A 114 3.11 7.59 -9.49
C HIS A 114 3.38 8.37 -8.20
N MET A 115 4.60 8.30 -7.71
CA MET A 115 5.06 9.07 -6.58
C MET A 115 6.45 9.62 -6.90
N PRO A 116 6.60 10.93 -7.18
CA PRO A 116 7.90 11.53 -7.39
C PRO A 116 8.76 11.40 -6.12
N PRO A 117 10.11 11.48 -6.22
CA PRO A 117 11.01 11.27 -5.09
C PRO A 117 10.95 12.43 -4.08
N ARG A 118 9.81 12.56 -3.41
CA ARG A 118 9.48 13.58 -2.41
C ARG A 118 8.75 13.00 -1.20
N PHE A 119 8.60 11.67 -1.16
CA PHE A 119 8.00 10.99 -0.02
C PHE A 119 9.09 10.71 1.02
N VAL A 120 8.97 11.31 2.18
CA VAL A 120 9.96 11.22 3.27
C VAL A 120 9.57 10.09 4.21
N VAL A 121 10.52 9.22 4.54
CA VAL A 121 10.36 8.17 5.55
C VAL A 121 11.41 8.39 6.62
N THR A 122 10.96 8.61 7.86
CA THR A 122 11.82 8.85 9.04
C THR A 122 11.47 7.90 10.16
N GLY A 123 12.41 7.70 11.09
CA GLY A 123 12.21 6.93 12.32
C GLY A 123 13.29 5.89 12.56
N TYR A 124 13.53 5.54 13.83
CA TYR A 124 14.58 4.60 14.25
C TYR A 124 15.97 4.93 13.70
N GLY A 125 16.28 6.22 13.58
CA GLY A 125 17.53 6.70 12.99
C GLY A 125 17.54 6.72 11.46
N LEU A 126 16.48 6.27 10.79
CA LEU A 126 16.32 6.35 9.34
C LEU A 126 15.82 7.74 8.94
N ASP A 127 16.45 8.33 7.93
CA ASP A 127 15.97 9.49 7.18
C ASP A 127 16.17 9.21 5.69
N SER A 128 15.07 9.11 4.93
CA SER A 128 15.12 8.68 3.55
C SER A 128 14.02 9.31 2.70
N VAL A 129 14.26 9.41 1.40
CA VAL A 129 13.32 9.97 0.43
C VAL A 129 13.07 8.97 -0.67
N TRP A 130 11.81 8.71 -0.96
CA TRP A 130 11.35 7.67 -1.86
C TRP A 130 10.50 8.22 -2.99
N GLY A 131 10.51 7.51 -4.10
CA GLY A 131 9.61 7.67 -5.23
C GLY A 131 9.10 6.31 -5.68
N ALA A 132 8.00 6.26 -6.42
CA ALA A 132 7.40 5.02 -6.91
C ALA A 132 6.77 5.19 -8.27
N ASP A 133 6.86 4.12 -9.07
CA ASP A 133 6.11 3.94 -10.31
C ASP A 133 5.54 2.52 -10.30
N MET A 134 4.21 2.42 -10.20
CA MET A 134 3.52 1.15 -10.06
C MET A 134 2.26 1.11 -10.93
N ASN A 135 1.87 -0.10 -11.32
CA ASN A 135 0.59 -0.39 -11.93
C ASN A 135 -0.20 -1.33 -11.03
N ILE A 136 -1.44 -0.98 -10.77
CA ILE A 136 -2.40 -1.80 -10.03
C ILE A 136 -3.41 -2.31 -11.05
N GLY A 137 -3.33 -3.59 -11.34
CA GLY A 137 -4.17 -4.28 -12.33
C GLY A 137 -4.91 -5.46 -11.71
N GLY A 138 -5.42 -6.35 -12.56
CA GLY A 138 -6.14 -7.55 -12.13
C GLY A 138 -7.64 -7.31 -11.94
N SER A 139 -8.26 -8.05 -11.03
CA SER A 139 -9.66 -7.86 -10.65
C SER A 139 -9.79 -7.12 -9.32
N LEU A 140 -10.99 -6.64 -9.01
CA LEU A 140 -11.28 -6.00 -7.73
C LEU A 140 -11.14 -6.98 -6.54
N THR A 141 -11.35 -8.26 -6.77
CA THR A 141 -11.23 -9.32 -5.76
C THR A 141 -9.83 -9.94 -5.70
N SER A 142 -9.02 -9.76 -6.76
CA SER A 142 -7.65 -10.26 -6.82
C SER A 142 -6.77 -9.22 -7.53
N PRO A 143 -6.39 -8.15 -6.84
CA PRO A 143 -5.52 -7.11 -7.42
C PRO A 143 -4.11 -7.63 -7.65
N SER A 144 -3.52 -7.17 -8.74
CA SER A 144 -2.13 -7.45 -9.13
C SER A 144 -1.35 -6.15 -9.11
N ILE A 145 -0.30 -6.09 -8.31
CA ILE A 145 0.56 -4.92 -8.20
C ILE A 145 1.89 -5.21 -8.89
N SER A 146 2.30 -4.34 -9.79
CA SER A 146 3.60 -4.41 -10.46
C SER A 146 4.27 -3.06 -10.46
N GLY A 147 5.60 -3.06 -10.37
CA GLY A 147 6.39 -1.82 -10.38
C GLY A 147 7.38 -1.75 -9.24
N ARG A 148 7.87 -0.56 -8.96
CA ARG A 148 8.97 -0.35 -8.01
C ARG A 148 8.80 0.93 -7.20
N VAL A 149 9.25 0.83 -5.94
CA VAL A 149 9.47 1.97 -5.05
C VAL A 149 10.99 2.08 -4.87
N LYS A 150 11.55 3.26 -5.12
CA LYS A 150 13.00 3.49 -5.06
C LYS A 150 13.34 4.63 -4.13
N ALA A 151 14.35 4.42 -3.29
CA ALA A 151 14.94 5.51 -2.54
C ALA A 151 15.81 6.36 -3.47
N SER A 152 15.64 7.67 -3.39
CA SER A 152 16.51 8.63 -4.07
C SER A 152 17.73 9.01 -3.20
N ARG A 153 17.55 8.93 -1.89
CA ARG A 153 18.59 9.15 -0.87
C ARG A 153 18.13 8.59 0.47
N GLY A 154 19.07 8.29 1.34
CA GLY A 154 18.78 7.89 2.71
C GLY A 154 20.01 7.81 3.57
N THR A 155 19.82 7.99 4.87
CA THR A 155 20.81 7.74 5.91
C THR A 155 20.16 7.01 7.06
N LEU A 156 20.92 6.11 7.67
CA LEU A 156 20.54 5.39 8.89
C LEU A 156 21.61 5.65 9.95
N GLU A 157 21.19 6.10 11.11
CA GLU A 157 22.04 6.17 12.29
C GLU A 157 21.82 4.93 13.15
N LEU A 158 22.86 4.11 13.23
CA LEU A 158 22.85 2.86 13.99
C LEU A 158 24.14 2.74 14.80
N LEU A 159 24.07 2.45 16.10
CA LEU A 159 25.23 2.28 17.00
C LEU A 159 26.21 3.46 16.93
N ASN A 160 25.70 4.69 16.94
CA ASN A 160 26.48 5.94 16.78
C ASN A 160 27.29 6.01 15.46
N ARG A 161 26.88 5.27 14.46
CA ARG A 161 27.46 5.29 13.12
C ARG A 161 26.42 5.70 12.09
N LYS A 162 26.82 6.53 11.14
CA LYS A 162 25.95 6.99 10.06
C LYS A 162 26.20 6.19 8.79
N PHE A 163 25.21 5.40 8.40
CA PHE A 163 25.21 4.66 7.15
C PHE A 163 24.52 5.48 6.06
N LYS A 164 25.06 5.48 4.86
CA LYS A 164 24.46 6.08 3.67
C LYS A 164 23.78 4.99 2.86
N MET A 165 22.60 5.26 2.35
CA MET A 165 21.89 4.35 1.46
C MET A 165 22.60 4.25 0.12
N ALA A 166 23.10 3.06 -0.19
CA ALA A 166 23.72 2.73 -1.48
C ALA A 166 22.65 2.22 -2.46
N LYS A 167 21.68 1.49 -1.96
CA LYS A 167 20.53 0.99 -2.72
C LYS A 167 19.30 0.98 -1.83
N GLY A 168 18.16 1.34 -2.38
CA GLY A 168 16.85 1.21 -1.74
C GLY A 168 15.83 0.91 -2.82
N GLU A 169 15.41 -0.34 -2.91
CA GLU A 169 14.40 -0.76 -3.88
C GLU A 169 13.40 -1.72 -3.21
N VAL A 170 12.13 -1.48 -3.47
CA VAL A 170 11.02 -2.36 -3.12
C VAL A 170 10.28 -2.67 -4.41
N SER A 171 10.24 -3.94 -4.82
CA SER A 171 9.70 -4.34 -6.11
C SER A 171 8.48 -5.24 -5.95
N PHE A 172 7.48 -5.00 -6.79
CA PHE A 172 6.26 -5.80 -6.90
C PHE A 172 6.25 -6.49 -8.26
N ALA A 173 6.03 -7.80 -8.26
CA ALA A 173 6.07 -8.65 -9.45
C ALA A 173 4.70 -9.27 -9.79
N GLY A 174 3.61 -8.56 -9.55
CA GLY A 174 2.25 -9.03 -9.82
C GLY A 174 1.49 -9.53 -8.60
N GLY A 175 2.14 -9.62 -7.43
CA GLY A 175 1.51 -9.93 -6.15
C GLY A 175 1.36 -8.70 -5.26
N THR A 176 0.80 -8.90 -4.07
CA THR A 176 0.70 -7.87 -3.02
C THR A 176 1.89 -7.91 -2.07
N ASP A 177 2.73 -8.93 -2.14
CA ASP A 177 3.90 -9.14 -1.27
C ASP A 177 5.16 -8.65 -2.00
N PRO A 178 5.79 -7.55 -1.57
CA PRO A 178 6.94 -6.98 -2.25
C PRO A 178 8.23 -7.70 -1.88
N ILE A 179 9.22 -7.55 -2.76
CA ILE A 179 10.62 -7.94 -2.50
C ILE A 179 11.39 -6.68 -2.10
N LEU A 180 12.06 -6.76 -0.95
CA LEU A 180 12.92 -5.72 -0.41
C LEU A 180 14.36 -5.95 -0.86
N ASP A 181 15.05 -4.88 -1.26
CA ASP A 181 16.47 -4.88 -1.62
C ASP A 181 17.06 -3.53 -1.23
N ILE A 182 17.51 -3.44 0.01
CA ILE A 182 18.04 -2.21 0.60
C ILE A 182 19.44 -2.48 1.10
N SER A 183 20.41 -1.66 0.69
CA SER A 183 21.76 -1.70 1.20
C SER A 183 22.21 -0.32 1.64
N MET A 184 22.91 -0.29 2.77
CA MET A 184 23.51 0.93 3.34
C MET A 184 24.96 0.69 3.67
N THR A 185 25.78 1.71 3.51
CA THR A 185 27.22 1.63 3.72
C THR A 185 27.70 2.72 4.66
N THR A 186 28.71 2.40 5.44
CA THR A 186 29.50 3.41 6.18
C THR A 186 30.98 3.10 6.04
N HIS A 187 31.76 4.14 5.96
CA HIS A 187 33.23 4.05 5.95
C HIS A 187 33.77 4.63 7.26
N ALA A 188 34.57 3.85 7.97
CA ALA A 188 35.19 4.28 9.22
C ALA A 188 36.64 3.78 9.29
N GLN A 189 37.59 4.73 9.27
CA GLN A 189 39.00 4.42 9.17
C GLN A 189 39.31 3.60 7.91
N ASP A 190 39.76 2.38 8.05
CA ASP A 190 40.12 1.49 6.94
C ASP A 190 39.08 0.33 6.76
N ILE A 191 37.88 0.49 7.33
CA ILE A 191 36.85 -0.56 7.32
C ILE A 191 35.56 -0.01 6.69
N ASP A 192 35.07 -0.72 5.69
CA ASP A 192 33.73 -0.53 5.15
C ASP A 192 32.76 -1.48 5.84
N ALA A 193 31.67 -0.94 6.38
CA ALA A 193 30.61 -1.77 6.92
C ALA A 193 29.33 -1.58 6.11
N PHE A 194 28.61 -2.70 5.93
CA PHE A 194 27.41 -2.79 5.12
C PHE A 194 26.25 -3.31 5.94
N VAL A 195 25.10 -2.68 5.81
CA VAL A 195 23.82 -3.16 6.30
C VAL A 195 22.97 -3.53 5.10
N ASN A 196 22.54 -4.78 5.01
CA ASN A 196 21.65 -5.22 3.96
C ASN A 196 20.33 -5.72 4.55
N VAL A 197 19.23 -5.31 3.92
CA VAL A 197 17.87 -5.73 4.23
C VAL A 197 17.25 -6.24 2.95
N GLY A 198 16.94 -7.53 2.93
CA GLY A 198 16.36 -8.22 1.78
C GLY A 198 15.14 -9.05 2.16
N GLY A 199 14.63 -9.81 1.20
CA GLY A 199 13.50 -10.70 1.40
C GLY A 199 12.14 -10.04 1.22
N THR A 200 11.15 -10.52 1.94
CA THR A 200 9.78 -9.98 1.94
C THR A 200 9.43 -9.44 3.33
N PRO A 201 8.38 -8.59 3.47
CA PRO A 201 7.94 -8.11 4.79
C PRO A 201 7.59 -9.23 5.79
N SER A 202 7.12 -10.37 5.28
CA SER A 202 6.82 -11.57 6.08
C SER A 202 8.08 -12.37 6.46
N LYS A 203 9.18 -12.20 5.70
CA LYS A 203 10.46 -12.88 5.94
C LYS A 203 11.60 -11.93 5.57
N ILE A 204 11.96 -11.08 6.51
CA ILE A 204 13.04 -10.11 6.34
C ILE A 204 14.38 -10.80 6.61
N ASP A 205 15.29 -10.69 5.65
CA ASP A 205 16.68 -11.10 5.79
C ASP A 205 17.53 -9.87 6.10
N PHE A 206 18.11 -9.84 7.30
CA PHE A 206 18.97 -8.75 7.75
C PHE A 206 20.40 -9.26 7.89
N SER A 207 21.36 -8.56 7.30
CA SER A 207 22.78 -8.84 7.46
C SER A 207 23.62 -7.60 7.68
N LEU A 208 24.62 -7.74 8.54
CA LEU A 208 25.66 -6.73 8.79
C LEU A 208 27.00 -7.39 8.42
N SER A 209 27.77 -6.73 7.58
CA SER A 209 29.08 -7.22 7.14
C SER A 209 30.10 -6.09 7.09
N SER A 210 31.36 -6.44 7.13
CA SER A 210 32.51 -5.54 7.04
C SER A 210 33.59 -6.14 6.13
#